data_d3f08eb86dd4ab10a3ed26e317e03275
#
_entry.id   d3f08eb86dd4ab10a3ed26e317e03275
#
_cell.length_a   1.000
_cell.length_b   1.000
_cell.length_c   1.000
_cell.angle_alpha   90.00
_cell.angle_beta   90.00
_cell.angle_gamma   90.00
#
_symmetry.space_group_name_H-M   'P 1'
#
loop_
_entity.id
_entity.type
_entity.pdbx_description
1 polymer ?
#
loop_
_entity_poly.entity_id
_entity_poly.type
_entity_poly.pdbx_seq_one_letter_code
_entity_poly.pdbx_strand_id
1 'polypeptide(L)'
;VTAPVPVDAAELVARALRAAIAGLDDPVAAGLKISTQVGRGRDGGPPSRPWLLVAEDAHSWRWPAVQSATIRLTAWHHTEHDAKRVAGLVLGALCDRATAAATPGLLLAEPDSAPLSDVDPYTGEPLAFATAVVTIRTPIRS
;
A
#
# COMPACT_ATOMS: atom_id res chain seq x y z
N VAL A 1 -18.39 -14.04 23.56
CA VAL A 1 -17.83 -14.93 22.55
C VAL A 1 -16.55 -14.35 21.99
N THR A 2 -15.48 -15.13 21.99
CA THR A 2 -14.24 -14.77 21.31
C THR A 2 -14.21 -15.45 19.94
N ALA A 3 -13.83 -14.70 18.93
CA ALA A 3 -13.80 -15.23 17.55
C ALA A 3 -12.66 -14.60 16.76
N PRO A 4 -12.11 -15.32 15.78
CA PRO A 4 -11.20 -14.70 14.83
C PRO A 4 -11.97 -13.72 13.95
N VAL A 5 -11.43 -12.52 13.80
CA VAL A 5 -12.04 -11.45 13.01
C VAL A 5 -11.02 -10.99 11.96
N PRO A 6 -11.32 -11.17 10.67
CA PRO A 6 -10.37 -10.77 9.62
C PRO A 6 -10.07 -9.27 9.67
N VAL A 7 -8.81 -8.96 9.44
CA VAL A 7 -8.32 -7.59 9.36
C VAL A 7 -8.53 -7.07 7.93
N ASP A 8 -8.83 -5.79 7.80
CA ASP A 8 -8.77 -5.09 6.52
C ASP A 8 -7.28 -4.98 6.11
N ALA A 9 -6.90 -5.76 5.10
CA ALA A 9 -5.50 -5.86 4.68
C ALA A 9 -4.97 -4.55 4.10
N ALA A 10 -5.78 -3.84 3.31
CA ALA A 10 -5.36 -2.56 2.73
C ALA A 10 -5.12 -1.52 3.83
N GLU A 11 -5.97 -1.45 4.84
CA GLU A 11 -5.80 -0.51 5.95
C GLU A 11 -4.56 -0.85 6.78
N LEU A 12 -4.32 -2.12 7.05
CA LEU A 12 -3.12 -2.56 7.77
C LEU A 12 -1.85 -2.16 7.01
N VAL A 13 -1.81 -2.40 5.71
CA VAL A 13 -0.68 -2.05 4.86
C VAL A 13 -0.49 -0.53 4.79
N ALA A 14 -1.58 0.24 4.64
CA ALA A 14 -1.49 1.70 4.62
C ALA A 14 -0.89 2.24 5.92
N ARG A 15 -1.30 1.69 7.05
CA ARG A 15 -0.78 2.08 8.37
C ARG A 15 0.70 1.74 8.50
N ALA A 16 1.10 0.53 8.07
CA ALA A 16 2.49 0.11 8.07
C ALA A 16 3.37 1.01 7.21
N LEU A 17 2.87 1.38 6.03
CA LEU A 17 3.59 2.24 5.10
C LEU A 17 3.72 3.68 5.61
N ARG A 18 2.68 4.23 6.22
CA ARG A 18 2.76 5.58 6.82
C ARG A 18 3.88 5.65 7.85
N ALA A 19 4.00 4.62 8.70
CA ALA A 19 5.06 4.55 9.70
C ALA A 19 6.44 4.34 9.06
N ALA A 20 6.55 3.44 8.10
CA ALA A 20 7.83 3.12 7.46
C ALA A 20 8.38 4.29 6.65
N ILE A 21 7.50 5.02 5.95
CA ILE A 21 7.90 6.13 5.06
C ILE A 21 8.23 7.39 5.84
N ALA A 22 7.69 7.56 7.04
CA ALA A 22 8.02 8.72 7.87
C ALA A 22 9.52 8.90 8.13
N GLY A 23 10.29 7.81 8.08
CA GLY A 23 11.74 7.83 8.24
C GLY A 23 12.54 7.91 6.94
N LEU A 24 11.88 7.93 5.78
CA LEU A 24 12.57 8.00 4.49
C LEU A 24 12.90 9.45 4.14
N ASP A 25 14.18 9.70 3.82
CA ASP A 25 14.69 11.00 3.42
C ASP A 25 14.94 11.03 1.91
N ASP A 26 13.92 10.70 1.13
CA ASP A 26 13.99 10.76 -0.34
C ASP A 26 13.06 11.87 -0.84
N PRO A 27 13.59 12.86 -1.59
CA PRO A 27 12.78 13.97 -2.08
C PRO A 27 11.58 13.55 -2.94
N VAL A 28 11.66 12.42 -3.63
CA VAL A 28 10.55 11.94 -4.49
C VAL A 28 9.32 11.56 -3.66
N ALA A 29 9.51 11.16 -2.40
CA ALA A 29 8.43 10.79 -1.50
C ALA A 29 8.02 11.94 -0.56
N ALA A 30 8.59 13.13 -0.72
CA ALA A 30 8.25 14.28 0.11
C ALA A 30 6.77 14.63 -0.04
N GLY A 31 6.06 14.70 1.08
CA GLY A 31 4.63 15.01 1.09
C GLY A 31 3.73 13.89 0.60
N LEU A 32 4.24 12.66 0.46
CA LEU A 32 3.45 11.52 0.00
C LEU A 32 2.26 11.26 0.92
N LYS A 33 1.06 11.22 0.32
CA LYS A 33 -0.17 10.86 1.00
C LYS A 33 -0.51 9.41 0.68
N ILE A 34 -0.86 8.65 1.71
CA ILE A 34 -1.20 7.24 1.61
C ILE A 34 -2.65 7.05 2.02
N SER A 35 -3.45 6.46 1.14
CA SER A 35 -4.88 6.27 1.37
C SER A 35 -5.32 4.90 0.85
N THR A 36 -6.38 4.38 1.44
CA THR A 36 -7.07 3.17 0.97
C THR A 36 -8.28 3.50 0.10
N GLN A 37 -8.60 4.77 -0.04
CA GLN A 37 -9.73 5.25 -0.83
C GLN A 37 -9.24 6.25 -1.87
N VAL A 38 -9.90 6.28 -3.01
CA VAL A 38 -9.65 7.29 -4.03
C VAL A 38 -10.06 8.65 -3.46
N GLY A 39 -9.06 9.45 -3.11
CA GLY A 39 -9.28 10.80 -2.61
C GLY A 39 -9.71 11.73 -3.74
N ARG A 40 -10.37 12.82 -3.37
CA ARG A 40 -10.76 13.87 -4.31
C ARG A 40 -10.02 15.15 -3.97
N GLY A 41 -9.51 15.80 -4.99
CA GLY A 41 -8.97 17.14 -4.88
C GLY A 41 -10.08 18.17 -4.67
N ARG A 42 -9.66 19.41 -4.53
CA ARG A 42 -10.53 20.55 -4.23
C ARG A 42 -11.63 20.74 -5.27
N ASP A 43 -11.35 20.39 -6.53
CA ASP A 43 -12.23 20.53 -7.69
C ASP A 43 -12.91 19.21 -8.08
N GLY A 44 -12.86 18.19 -7.24
CA GLY A 44 -13.36 16.86 -7.54
C GLY A 44 -12.41 16.00 -8.37
N GLY A 45 -11.25 16.53 -8.72
CA GLY A 45 -10.18 15.81 -9.42
C GLY A 45 -9.32 14.97 -8.47
N PRO A 46 -8.21 14.45 -8.94
CA PRO A 46 -7.31 13.67 -8.12
C PRO A 46 -6.69 14.50 -6.99
N PRO A 47 -6.30 13.87 -5.87
CA PRO A 47 -5.63 14.57 -4.79
C PRO A 47 -4.25 15.07 -5.21
N SER A 48 -3.68 15.96 -4.39
CA SER A 48 -2.35 16.52 -4.66
C SER A 48 -1.28 15.43 -4.73
N ARG A 49 -0.42 15.53 -5.73
CA ARG A 49 0.71 14.60 -5.92
C ARG A 49 1.90 14.98 -5.04
N PRO A 50 2.71 14.03 -4.56
CA PRO A 50 2.57 12.58 -4.78
C PRO A 50 1.50 11.94 -3.91
N TRP A 51 0.89 10.89 -4.42
CA TRP A 51 -0.17 10.18 -3.74
C TRP A 51 -0.07 8.69 -3.99
N LEU A 52 -0.32 7.88 -2.96
CA LEU A 52 -0.32 6.42 -3.03
C LEU A 52 -1.69 5.89 -2.63
N LEU A 53 -2.28 5.07 -3.50
CA LEU A 53 -3.47 4.30 -3.21
C LEU A 53 -3.08 2.86 -2.88
N VAL A 54 -3.55 2.36 -1.75
CA VAL A 54 -3.38 0.97 -1.32
C VAL A 54 -4.71 0.27 -1.49
N ALA A 55 -4.75 -0.76 -2.33
CA ALA A 55 -5.98 -1.50 -2.63
C ALA A 55 -5.74 -3.01 -2.56
N GLU A 56 -6.80 -3.77 -2.26
CA GLU A 56 -6.78 -5.23 -2.31
C GLU A 56 -7.26 -5.70 -3.69
N ASP A 57 -6.48 -6.56 -4.34
CA ASP A 57 -6.89 -7.25 -5.56
C ASP A 57 -7.45 -8.64 -5.28
N ALA A 58 -6.95 -9.29 -4.22
CA ALA A 58 -7.40 -10.61 -3.81
C ALA A 58 -7.16 -10.75 -2.31
N HIS A 59 -8.00 -11.54 -1.64
CA HIS A 59 -7.87 -11.79 -0.22
C HIS A 59 -8.42 -13.19 0.07
N SER A 60 -7.60 -14.04 0.67
CA SER A 60 -7.99 -15.36 1.13
C SER A 60 -7.78 -15.48 2.63
N TRP A 61 -8.62 -16.28 3.25
CA TRP A 61 -8.55 -16.51 4.69
C TRP A 61 -8.39 -18.00 4.95
N ARG A 62 -7.24 -18.37 5.48
CA ARG A 62 -6.99 -19.71 6.00
C ARG A 62 -7.45 -19.73 7.45
N TRP A 63 -8.74 -20.00 7.60
CA TRP A 63 -9.40 -19.95 8.91
C TRP A 63 -8.71 -20.89 9.89
N PRO A 64 -8.52 -20.53 11.17
CA PRO A 64 -8.92 -19.22 11.75
C PRO A 64 -7.78 -18.19 11.78
N ALA A 65 -6.55 -18.56 11.44
CA ALA A 65 -5.38 -17.85 11.92
C ALA A 65 -4.68 -16.95 10.90
N VAL A 66 -4.77 -17.27 9.60
CA VAL A 66 -3.91 -16.63 8.60
C VAL A 66 -4.71 -16.07 7.44
N GLN A 67 -4.46 -14.81 7.13
CA GLN A 67 -4.97 -14.13 5.95
C GLN A 67 -3.83 -13.93 4.95
N SER A 68 -4.14 -14.06 3.67
CA SER A 68 -3.21 -13.75 2.58
C SER A 68 -3.90 -12.81 1.60
N ALA A 69 -3.30 -11.67 1.32
CA ALA A 69 -3.89 -10.68 0.44
C ALA A 69 -2.90 -10.20 -0.60
N THR A 70 -3.37 -10.01 -1.82
CA THR A 70 -2.61 -9.31 -2.85
C THR A 70 -2.96 -7.84 -2.77
N ILE A 71 -1.95 -7.03 -2.52
CA ILE A 71 -2.08 -5.57 -2.36
C ILE A 71 -1.51 -4.91 -3.60
N ARG A 72 -2.30 -4.01 -4.17
CA ARG A 72 -1.85 -3.13 -5.25
C ARG A 72 -1.49 -1.77 -4.67
N LEU A 73 -0.29 -1.31 -5.00
CA LEU A 73 0.23 0.00 -4.64
C LEU A 73 0.26 0.84 -5.91
N THR A 74 -0.58 1.85 -6.00
CA THR A 74 -0.64 2.75 -7.15
C THR A 74 -0.18 4.14 -6.74
N ALA A 75 0.88 4.64 -7.37
CA ALA A 75 1.47 5.93 -7.08
C ALA A 75 1.23 6.91 -8.22
N TRP A 76 0.71 8.10 -7.91
CA TRP A 76 0.62 9.23 -8.83
C TRP A 76 1.72 10.23 -8.50
N HIS A 77 2.36 10.76 -9.53
CA HIS A 77 3.38 11.79 -9.38
C HIS A 77 3.38 12.73 -10.58
N HIS A 78 4.28 13.72 -10.59
CA HIS A 78 4.36 14.69 -11.66
C HIS A 78 4.91 14.09 -12.95
N THR A 79 5.77 13.07 -12.86
CA THR A 79 6.34 12.37 -14.00
C THR A 79 6.20 10.87 -13.84
N GLU A 80 6.25 10.15 -14.97
CA GLU A 80 6.25 8.69 -15.00
C GLU A 80 7.43 8.10 -14.21
N HIS A 81 8.60 8.69 -14.37
CA HIS A 81 9.80 8.26 -13.67
C HIS A 81 9.65 8.39 -12.15
N ASP A 82 9.14 9.52 -11.68
CA ASP A 82 8.94 9.75 -10.26
C ASP A 82 7.84 8.86 -9.68
N ALA A 83 6.78 8.60 -10.44
CA ALA A 83 5.73 7.66 -10.03
C ALA A 83 6.30 6.25 -9.85
N LYS A 84 7.12 5.77 -10.79
CA LYS A 84 7.79 4.47 -10.67
C LYS A 84 8.72 4.43 -9.47
N ARG A 85 9.45 5.50 -9.23
CA ARG A 85 10.38 5.57 -8.10
C ARG A 85 9.64 5.50 -6.76
N VAL A 86 8.54 6.21 -6.62
CA VAL A 86 7.70 6.12 -5.42
C VAL A 86 7.15 4.72 -5.24
N ALA A 87 6.59 4.13 -6.30
CA ALA A 87 6.08 2.76 -6.24
C ALA A 87 7.15 1.76 -5.79
N GLY A 88 8.37 1.90 -6.30
CA GLY A 88 9.51 1.07 -5.90
C GLY A 88 9.92 1.27 -4.46
N LEU A 89 9.96 2.51 -4.00
CA LEU A 89 10.30 2.83 -2.61
C LEU A 89 9.29 2.26 -1.63
N VAL A 90 7.99 2.43 -1.90
CA VAL A 90 6.96 1.91 -1.00
C VAL A 90 6.89 0.39 -1.03
N LEU A 91 7.10 -0.23 -2.19
CA LEU A 91 7.20 -1.69 -2.29
C LEU A 91 8.36 -2.23 -1.45
N GLY A 92 9.52 -1.62 -1.56
CA GLY A 92 10.69 -2.00 -0.75
C GLY A 92 10.46 -1.81 0.73
N ALA A 93 9.84 -0.69 1.12
CA ALA A 93 9.51 -0.42 2.52
C ALA A 93 8.51 -1.43 3.07
N LEU A 94 7.50 -1.81 2.29
CA LEU A 94 6.51 -2.81 2.70
C LEU A 94 7.14 -4.18 2.90
N CYS A 95 8.03 -4.58 2.01
CA CYS A 95 8.66 -5.90 2.01
C CYS A 95 9.88 -5.99 2.93
N ASP A 96 10.29 -4.90 3.56
CA ASP A 96 11.34 -4.90 4.56
C ASP A 96 10.87 -5.64 5.82
N ARG A 97 11.71 -6.54 6.32
CA ARG A 97 11.42 -7.31 7.54
C ARG A 97 11.19 -6.42 8.75
N ALA A 98 11.89 -5.28 8.82
CA ALA A 98 11.71 -4.33 9.90
C ALA A 98 10.30 -3.74 9.91
N THR A 99 9.69 -3.51 8.76
CA THR A 99 8.31 -3.04 8.65
C THR A 99 7.33 -4.06 9.21
N ALA A 100 7.48 -5.34 8.85
CA ALA A 100 6.64 -6.41 9.39
C ALA A 100 6.83 -6.54 10.90
N ALA A 101 8.07 -6.48 11.38
CA ALA A 101 8.37 -6.57 12.81
C ALA A 101 7.76 -5.41 13.61
N ALA A 102 7.66 -4.23 13.01
CA ALA A 102 7.10 -3.05 13.65
C ALA A 102 5.56 -2.96 13.53
N THR A 103 4.94 -3.83 12.75
CA THR A 103 3.49 -3.78 12.47
C THR A 103 2.81 -5.01 13.06
N PRO A 104 2.10 -4.87 14.20
CA PRO A 104 1.42 -6.02 14.80
C PRO A 104 0.43 -6.65 13.82
N GLY A 105 0.52 -7.98 13.69
CA GLY A 105 -0.34 -8.76 12.80
C GLY A 105 0.23 -8.96 11.41
N LEU A 106 1.13 -8.14 10.93
CA LEU A 106 1.80 -8.35 9.65
C LEU A 106 2.95 -9.34 9.82
N LEU A 107 2.82 -10.53 9.23
CA LEU A 107 3.82 -11.59 9.37
C LEU A 107 4.89 -11.50 8.29
N LEU A 108 4.49 -11.23 7.05
CA LEU A 108 5.39 -11.23 5.91
C LEU A 108 4.76 -10.42 4.77
N ALA A 109 5.60 -9.73 4.02
CA ALA A 109 5.22 -9.12 2.75
C ALA A 109 6.29 -9.45 1.71
N GLU A 110 5.86 -9.88 0.53
CA GLU A 110 6.74 -10.24 -0.56
C GLU A 110 6.31 -9.52 -1.84
N PRO A 111 7.26 -9.02 -2.65
CA PRO A 111 6.89 -8.42 -3.93
C PRO A 111 6.34 -9.48 -4.87
N ASP A 112 5.27 -9.12 -5.57
CA ASP A 112 4.64 -9.96 -6.59
C ASP A 112 4.95 -9.42 -8.00
N SER A 113 4.91 -8.10 -8.17
CA SER A 113 5.37 -7.45 -9.39
C SER A 113 6.22 -6.23 -9.07
N ALA A 114 7.20 -5.93 -9.94
CA ALA A 114 7.95 -4.69 -9.90
C ALA A 114 7.08 -3.52 -10.40
N PRO A 115 7.46 -2.27 -10.13
CA PRO A 115 6.71 -1.12 -10.59
C PRO A 115 6.62 -1.05 -12.12
N LEU A 116 5.39 -0.82 -12.60
CA LEU A 116 5.07 -0.61 -14.01
C LEU A 116 4.43 0.74 -14.19
N SER A 117 4.85 1.46 -15.22
CA SER A 117 4.28 2.77 -15.56
C SER A 117 2.98 2.62 -16.30
N ASP A 118 2.07 3.55 -16.08
CA ASP A 118 0.83 3.67 -16.80
C ASP A 118 0.36 5.13 -16.76
N VAL A 119 -0.78 5.38 -17.36
CA VAL A 119 -1.43 6.69 -17.39
C VAL A 119 -2.83 6.52 -16.82
N ASP A 120 -3.22 7.45 -15.95
CA ASP A 120 -4.58 7.46 -15.40
C ASP A 120 -5.58 7.65 -16.55
N PRO A 121 -6.50 6.69 -16.77
CA PRO A 121 -7.43 6.79 -17.89
C PRO A 121 -8.43 7.93 -17.78
N TYR A 122 -8.62 8.48 -16.58
CA TYR A 122 -9.58 9.57 -16.36
C TYR A 122 -8.95 10.95 -16.43
N THR A 123 -7.71 11.09 -15.96
CA THR A 123 -7.04 12.39 -15.83
C THR A 123 -5.87 12.58 -16.78
N GLY A 124 -5.34 11.49 -17.36
CA GLY A 124 -4.11 11.52 -18.16
C GLY A 124 -2.83 11.68 -17.36
N GLU A 125 -2.90 11.63 -16.03
CA GLU A 125 -1.74 11.82 -15.18
C GLU A 125 -0.84 10.59 -15.13
N PRO A 126 0.50 10.80 -14.98
CA PRO A 126 1.43 9.69 -14.80
C PRO A 126 1.16 8.93 -13.51
N LEU A 127 1.13 7.62 -13.60
CA LEU A 127 1.08 6.74 -12.44
C LEU A 127 2.00 5.54 -12.64
N ALA A 128 2.27 4.84 -11.55
CA ALA A 128 2.94 3.54 -11.57
C ALA A 128 2.30 2.64 -10.52
N PHE A 129 2.27 1.37 -10.78
CA PHE A 129 1.70 0.42 -9.83
C PHE A 129 2.62 -0.78 -9.62
N ALA A 130 2.55 -1.36 -8.44
CA ALA A 130 3.24 -2.58 -8.07
C ALA A 130 2.31 -3.40 -7.19
N THR A 131 2.56 -4.70 -7.11
CA THR A 131 1.79 -5.58 -6.26
C THR A 131 2.68 -6.35 -5.29
N ALA A 132 2.14 -6.62 -4.12
CA ALA A 132 2.78 -7.42 -3.08
C ALA A 132 1.78 -8.40 -2.49
N VAL A 133 2.26 -9.54 -2.04
CA VAL A 133 1.45 -10.49 -1.27
C VAL A 133 1.82 -10.33 0.20
N VAL A 134 0.83 -10.06 1.03
CA VAL A 134 1.00 -9.92 2.47
C VAL A 134 0.34 -11.08 3.19
N THR A 135 1.02 -11.56 4.23
CA THR A 135 0.52 -12.60 5.12
C THR A 135 0.25 -11.98 6.48
N ILE A 136 -0.95 -12.16 6.99
CA ILE A 136 -1.46 -11.47 8.17
C ILE A 136 -1.96 -12.51 9.18
N ARG A 137 -1.62 -12.31 10.44
CA ARG A 137 -2.22 -13.07 11.54
C ARG A 137 -3.59 -12.50 11.87
N THR A 138 -4.62 -13.34 11.80
CA THR A 138 -5.97 -12.93 12.15
C THR A 138 -6.09 -12.79 13.67
N PRO A 139 -6.51 -11.63 14.18
CA PRO A 139 -6.68 -11.44 15.63
C PRO A 139 -7.91 -12.16 16.15
N ILE A 140 -7.86 -12.53 17.42
CA ILE A 140 -9.03 -13.03 18.15
C ILE A 140 -9.66 -11.84 18.87
N ARG A 141 -10.94 -11.63 18.65
CA ARG A 141 -11.71 -10.53 19.25
C ARG A 141 -12.86 -11.09 20.09
N SER A 142 -13.19 -10.35 21.13
CA SER A 142 -14.34 -10.66 21.99
C SER A 142 -15.53 -9.79 21.65
#